data_dd9844f1adbac34d880feb53f41c70a7
#
_entry.id   dd9844f1adbac34d880feb53f41c70a7
#
_cell.length_a   1.000
_cell.length_b   1.000
_cell.length_c   1.000
_cell.angle_alpha   90.00
_cell.angle_beta   90.00
_cell.angle_gamma   90.00
#
_symmetry.space_group_name_H-M   'P 1'
#
loop_
_entity.id
_entity.type
_entity.pdbx_description
1 polymer ?
#
loop_
_entity_poly.entity_id
_entity_poly.type
_entity_poly.pdbx_seq_one_letter_code
_entity_poly.pdbx_strand_id
1 'polypeptide(L)'
;MPPLAGPRWQNRVERRPWPLPFFPAKPRSMSAAAPVSPCQPSEPALELTIDLGDARDRLLAHRLYAAVDTPEKLRRFMEFHVYAVWDFQSLLKAVQQRLTCTSVPWLPTPDPEARRLINEIVLDEESDALPDGGYASHFEMYLDAMRAAGADTEPVERLLKLLAGGSPLSQALTAAGVPTAAADFVRRSFDTIATESTPAIVAAFTYGREDVIPGMFRQFVARLADSDTLTWGPFRYYLERHIAHDDEHHGPMCRRIISRLCGNDSETWVEASRSARAALESRLSLWEAIAAACERGSPA
;
A
#
# COMPACT_ATOMS: atom_id res chain seq x y z
N MET A 1 -0.62 30.95 -48.86
CA MET A 1 -1.07 31.32 -47.51
C MET A 1 0.12 31.20 -46.57
N PRO A 2 0.57 32.27 -45.89
CA PRO A 2 1.67 32.21 -44.93
C PRO A 2 1.17 31.64 -43.59
N PRO A 3 2.04 31.01 -42.78
CA PRO A 3 1.67 30.42 -41.51
C PRO A 3 1.45 31.50 -40.44
N LEU A 4 0.40 31.32 -39.65
CA LEU A 4 0.04 32.17 -38.52
C LEU A 4 1.07 32.04 -37.40
N ALA A 5 1.68 33.16 -37.00
CA ALA A 5 2.59 33.23 -35.85
C ALA A 5 1.77 33.18 -34.56
N GLY A 6 2.06 32.17 -33.69
CA GLY A 6 1.50 32.07 -32.34
C GLY A 6 2.12 33.10 -31.38
N PRO A 7 1.41 33.49 -30.31
CA PRO A 7 1.89 34.52 -29.37
C PRO A 7 3.10 34.09 -28.57
N ARG A 8 4.15 34.91 -28.58
CA ARG A 8 5.32 34.78 -27.72
C ARG A 8 4.95 35.28 -26.32
N TRP A 9 4.88 34.38 -25.35
CA TRP A 9 4.84 34.73 -23.93
C TRP A 9 6.25 35.03 -23.44
N GLN A 10 6.65 36.30 -23.45
CA GLN A 10 7.80 36.79 -22.70
C GLN A 10 7.28 37.31 -21.36
N ASN A 11 7.15 36.47 -20.38
CA ASN A 11 6.95 36.86 -18.99
C ASN A 11 8.31 36.95 -18.29
N ARG A 12 8.86 38.15 -18.22
CA ARG A 12 9.93 38.52 -17.32
C ARG A 12 9.31 38.62 -15.91
N VAL A 13 9.39 37.55 -15.10
CA VAL A 13 9.01 37.61 -13.69
C VAL A 13 10.14 38.32 -12.95
N GLU A 14 9.94 39.63 -12.66
CA GLU A 14 10.75 40.33 -11.69
C GLU A 14 10.54 39.71 -10.31
N ARG A 15 11.53 38.98 -9.81
CA ARG A 15 11.54 38.45 -8.45
C ARG A 15 11.73 39.60 -7.49
N ARG A 16 10.66 40.13 -6.90
CA ARG A 16 10.74 40.97 -5.70
C ARG A 16 11.04 40.02 -4.50
N PRO A 17 12.07 40.32 -3.69
CA PRO A 17 12.32 39.55 -2.49
C PRO A 17 11.14 39.77 -1.53
N TRP A 18 10.58 38.67 -1.00
CA TRP A 18 9.54 38.68 0.01
C TRP A 18 10.10 39.30 1.29
N PRO A 19 9.48 40.35 1.86
CA PRO A 19 9.95 40.90 3.12
C PRO A 19 9.71 39.88 4.25
N LEU A 20 10.79 39.43 4.87
CA LEU A 20 10.68 38.64 6.09
C LEU A 20 10.09 39.52 7.20
N PRO A 21 9.12 39.06 7.99
CA PRO A 21 8.58 39.82 9.12
C PRO A 21 9.69 39.97 10.18
N PHE A 22 10.02 41.23 10.48
CA PHE A 22 10.95 41.58 11.54
C PHE A 22 10.22 41.44 12.90
N PHE A 23 10.55 40.41 13.67
CA PHE A 23 10.11 40.25 15.02
C PHE A 23 11.13 40.92 15.97
N PRO A 24 10.81 42.02 16.68
CA PRO A 24 11.69 42.58 17.68
C PRO A 24 11.83 41.60 18.85
N ALA A 25 13.07 41.24 19.18
CA ALA A 25 13.38 40.45 20.36
C ALA A 25 12.98 41.21 21.62
N LYS A 26 12.07 40.68 22.44
CA LYS A 26 11.80 41.19 23.77
C LYS A 26 13.00 40.86 24.68
N PRO A 27 13.49 41.83 25.50
CA PRO A 27 14.52 41.54 26.47
C PRO A 27 14.00 40.56 27.54
N ARG A 28 14.72 39.45 27.72
CA ARG A 28 14.46 38.51 28.81
C ARG A 28 14.89 39.13 30.13
N SER A 29 13.94 39.37 31.03
CA SER A 29 14.24 39.63 32.44
C SER A 29 14.82 38.36 33.06
N MET A 30 15.99 38.42 33.64
CA MET A 30 16.58 37.36 34.45
C MET A 30 15.78 37.26 35.75
N SER A 31 14.90 36.28 35.84
CA SER A 31 14.29 35.85 37.09
C SER A 31 15.20 34.83 37.77
N ALA A 32 15.42 34.98 39.06
CA ALA A 32 16.25 34.08 39.86
C ALA A 32 15.70 32.64 39.82
N ALA A 33 16.60 31.69 39.63
CA ALA A 33 16.27 30.28 39.56
C ALA A 33 15.72 29.81 40.94
N ALA A 34 14.50 29.27 40.92
CA ALA A 34 13.96 28.51 42.05
C ALA A 34 14.68 27.14 42.15
N PRO A 35 14.84 26.55 43.34
CA PRO A 35 15.52 25.27 43.52
C PRO A 35 14.79 24.16 42.75
N VAL A 36 15.53 23.42 41.92
CA VAL A 36 15.02 22.27 41.17
C VAL A 36 14.79 21.15 42.17
N SER A 37 13.54 20.77 42.40
CA SER A 37 13.20 19.54 43.11
C SER A 37 13.78 18.33 42.35
N PRO A 38 14.27 17.30 43.03
CA PRO A 38 14.76 16.10 42.36
C PRO A 38 13.64 15.48 41.51
N CYS A 39 13.90 15.35 40.24
CA CYS A 39 13.04 14.63 39.29
C CYS A 39 12.86 13.21 39.81
N GLN A 40 11.65 12.84 40.21
CA GLN A 40 11.33 11.44 40.44
C GLN A 40 11.47 10.71 39.09
N PRO A 41 12.02 9.48 39.05
CA PRO A 41 12.03 8.70 37.83
C PRO A 41 10.57 8.54 37.36
N SER A 42 10.25 9.13 36.21
CA SER A 42 8.98 8.87 35.54
C SER A 42 8.87 7.38 35.31
N GLU A 43 7.74 6.79 35.70
CA GLU A 43 7.41 5.42 35.28
C GLU A 43 7.66 5.31 33.78
N PRO A 44 8.20 4.17 33.28
CA PRO A 44 8.39 3.98 31.86
C PRO A 44 7.04 4.20 31.19
N ALA A 45 6.96 5.21 30.33
CA ALA A 45 5.78 5.42 29.51
C ALA A 45 5.51 4.12 28.76
N LEU A 46 4.31 3.55 28.91
CA LEU A 46 3.87 2.41 28.13
C LEU A 46 4.11 2.75 26.66
N GLU A 47 5.04 2.06 26.02
CA GLU A 47 5.30 2.22 24.61
C GLU A 47 4.10 1.65 23.84
N LEU A 48 3.18 2.54 23.46
CA LEU A 48 1.99 2.18 22.70
C LEU A 48 2.43 1.75 21.29
N THR A 49 2.17 0.50 20.93
CA THR A 49 2.51 -0.08 19.64
C THR A 49 1.31 -0.82 19.05
N ILE A 50 1.35 -1.09 17.74
CA ILE A 50 0.34 -1.91 17.10
C ILE A 50 0.50 -3.37 17.50
N ASP A 51 -0.54 -3.94 18.10
CA ASP A 51 -0.61 -5.35 18.46
C ASP A 51 -1.19 -6.18 17.30
N LEU A 52 -0.35 -6.96 16.65
CA LEU A 52 -0.71 -7.86 15.55
C LEU A 52 -1.05 -9.28 16.02
N GLY A 53 -0.84 -9.59 17.30
CA GLY A 53 -0.87 -10.97 17.78
C GLY A 53 0.14 -11.84 17.03
N ASP A 54 -0.25 -13.06 16.66
CA ASP A 54 0.56 -14.01 15.88
C ASP A 54 0.28 -13.97 14.37
N ALA A 55 -0.64 -13.11 13.91
CA ALA A 55 -1.17 -13.12 12.54
C ALA A 55 -0.06 -12.92 11.49
N ARG A 56 0.91 -12.04 11.77
CA ARG A 56 2.06 -11.79 10.89
C ARG A 56 2.95 -13.03 10.75
N ASP A 57 3.28 -13.66 11.85
CA ASP A 57 4.15 -14.85 11.86
C ASP A 57 3.47 -16.04 11.18
N ARG A 58 2.17 -16.26 11.43
CA ARG A 58 1.36 -17.27 10.73
C ARG A 58 1.33 -17.04 9.22
N LEU A 59 1.23 -15.78 8.79
CA LEU A 59 1.25 -15.42 7.37
C LEU A 59 2.59 -15.74 6.72
N LEU A 60 3.69 -15.37 7.34
CA LEU A 60 5.05 -15.61 6.83
C LEU A 60 5.47 -17.08 6.87
N ALA A 61 4.90 -17.86 7.77
CA ALA A 61 5.12 -19.31 7.86
C ALA A 61 4.02 -20.14 7.16
N HIS A 62 3.15 -19.51 6.35
CA HIS A 62 1.97 -20.18 5.81
C HIS A 62 2.32 -21.30 4.84
N ARG A 63 1.57 -22.43 4.91
CA ARG A 63 1.75 -23.62 4.07
C ARG A 63 1.65 -23.35 2.55
N LEU A 64 1.01 -22.27 2.14
CA LEU A 64 0.89 -21.86 0.75
C LEU A 64 2.23 -21.84 0.04
N TYR A 65 3.26 -21.28 0.66
CA TYR A 65 4.58 -21.18 0.05
C TYR A 65 5.17 -22.55 -0.30
N ALA A 66 4.88 -23.59 0.47
CA ALA A 66 5.25 -24.95 0.15
C ALA A 66 4.33 -25.60 -0.88
N ALA A 67 3.03 -25.24 -0.89
CA ALA A 67 2.03 -25.81 -1.77
C ALA A 67 2.17 -25.35 -3.23
N VAL A 68 2.70 -24.13 -3.47
CA VAL A 68 2.93 -23.59 -4.84
C VAL A 68 4.28 -24.10 -5.36
N ASP A 69 4.34 -25.33 -5.80
CA ASP A 69 5.55 -26.08 -6.19
C ASP A 69 5.64 -26.40 -7.69
N THR A 70 4.60 -26.07 -8.47
CA THR A 70 4.59 -26.25 -9.93
C THR A 70 4.19 -24.97 -10.67
N PRO A 71 4.52 -24.84 -11.96
CA PRO A 71 4.07 -23.72 -12.81
C PRO A 71 2.55 -23.53 -12.82
N GLU A 72 1.78 -24.62 -12.85
CA GLU A 72 0.31 -24.59 -12.84
C GLU A 72 -0.23 -24.00 -11.54
N LYS A 73 0.34 -24.39 -10.40
CA LYS A 73 -0.04 -23.87 -9.08
C LYS A 73 0.37 -22.42 -8.92
N LEU A 74 1.51 -22.01 -9.52
CA LEU A 74 1.92 -20.61 -9.52
C LEU A 74 0.98 -19.73 -10.36
N ARG A 75 0.51 -20.21 -11.53
CA ARG A 75 -0.55 -19.53 -12.29
C ARG A 75 -1.83 -19.41 -11.46
N ARG A 76 -2.22 -20.50 -10.80
CA ARG A 76 -3.38 -20.49 -9.89
C ARG A 76 -3.22 -19.48 -8.76
N PHE A 77 -2.04 -19.37 -8.16
CA PHE A 77 -1.74 -18.32 -7.18
C PHE A 77 -1.96 -16.93 -7.79
N MET A 78 -1.42 -16.67 -8.99
CA MET A 78 -1.53 -15.36 -9.64
C MET A 78 -2.99 -14.99 -9.93
N GLU A 79 -3.84 -15.93 -10.34
CA GLU A 79 -5.26 -15.75 -10.62
C GLU A 79 -6.10 -15.33 -9.40
N PHE A 80 -5.63 -15.64 -8.20
CA PHE A 80 -6.24 -15.16 -6.95
C PHE A 80 -5.55 -13.90 -6.43
N HIS A 81 -4.23 -13.85 -6.51
CA HIS A 81 -3.44 -12.78 -5.90
C HIS A 81 -3.60 -11.44 -6.64
N VAL A 82 -3.91 -11.46 -7.94
CA VAL A 82 -4.14 -10.23 -8.73
C VAL A 82 -5.18 -9.30 -8.10
N TYR A 83 -6.17 -9.85 -7.42
CA TYR A 83 -7.17 -9.04 -6.70
C TYR A 83 -6.61 -8.36 -5.46
N ALA A 84 -5.60 -8.96 -4.81
CA ALA A 84 -4.90 -8.31 -3.71
C ALA A 84 -3.94 -7.20 -4.20
N VAL A 85 -3.42 -7.32 -5.42
CA VAL A 85 -2.64 -6.26 -6.09
C VAL A 85 -3.55 -5.09 -6.46
N TRP A 86 -4.72 -5.37 -7.05
CA TRP A 86 -5.71 -4.34 -7.37
C TRP A 86 -6.27 -3.66 -6.11
N ASP A 87 -6.58 -4.43 -5.09
CA ASP A 87 -7.10 -3.98 -3.80
C ASP A 87 -6.13 -3.04 -3.08
N PHE A 88 -4.83 -3.33 -3.17
CA PHE A 88 -3.77 -2.47 -2.65
C PHE A 88 -3.88 -1.04 -3.20
N GLN A 89 -4.07 -0.88 -4.52
CA GLN A 89 -4.23 0.42 -5.16
C GLN A 89 -5.43 1.19 -4.60
N SER A 90 -6.55 0.50 -4.37
CA SER A 90 -7.75 1.11 -3.79
C SER A 90 -7.52 1.57 -2.35
N LEU A 91 -6.83 0.78 -1.54
CA LEU A 91 -6.50 1.11 -0.17
C LEU A 91 -5.49 2.27 -0.10
N LEU A 92 -4.47 2.28 -0.97
CA LEU A 92 -3.51 3.38 -1.14
C LEU A 92 -4.23 4.69 -1.51
N LYS A 93 -5.21 4.65 -2.43
CA LYS A 93 -6.02 5.83 -2.78
C LYS A 93 -6.83 6.35 -1.61
N ALA A 94 -7.40 5.47 -0.78
CA ALA A 94 -8.09 5.88 0.44
C ALA A 94 -7.14 6.57 1.42
N VAL A 95 -5.92 6.05 1.60
CA VAL A 95 -4.88 6.68 2.44
C VAL A 95 -4.45 8.03 1.85
N GLN A 96 -4.25 8.11 0.52
CA GLN A 96 -3.91 9.35 -0.17
C GLN A 96 -4.98 10.43 0.05
N GLN A 97 -6.25 10.09 -0.10
CA GLN A 97 -7.36 11.03 0.13
C GLN A 97 -7.43 11.54 1.56
N ARG A 98 -7.02 10.73 2.55
CA ARG A 98 -7.05 11.08 3.98
C ARG A 98 -5.84 11.91 4.43
N LEU A 99 -4.65 11.62 3.89
CA LEU A 99 -3.38 12.20 4.35
C LEU A 99 -2.84 13.29 3.41
N THR A 100 -3.36 13.39 2.20
CA THR A 100 -2.98 14.41 1.22
C THR A 100 -4.21 15.21 0.76
N CYS A 101 -4.03 16.22 -0.09
CA CYS A 101 -5.12 16.93 -0.72
C CYS A 101 -5.24 16.53 -2.19
N THR A 102 -6.31 15.83 -2.53
CA THR A 102 -6.67 15.44 -3.91
C THR A 102 -7.82 16.27 -4.49
N SER A 103 -8.32 17.26 -3.73
CA SER A 103 -9.44 18.12 -4.13
C SER A 103 -8.98 19.46 -4.70
N VAL A 104 -9.91 20.14 -5.39
CA VAL A 104 -9.73 21.51 -5.91
C VAL A 104 -10.79 22.41 -5.26
N PRO A 105 -10.42 23.57 -4.66
CA PRO A 105 -9.06 24.13 -4.56
C PRO A 105 -8.15 23.34 -3.61
N TRP A 106 -6.85 23.35 -3.88
CA TRP A 106 -5.84 22.65 -3.06
C TRP A 106 -5.62 23.35 -1.72
N LEU A 107 -5.58 22.55 -0.64
CA LEU A 107 -5.22 22.99 0.70
C LEU A 107 -4.17 22.04 1.29
N PRO A 108 -3.12 22.56 1.98
CA PRO A 108 -2.12 21.72 2.61
C PRO A 108 -2.71 20.95 3.80
N THR A 109 -2.52 19.62 3.85
CA THR A 109 -2.81 18.84 5.06
C THR A 109 -1.72 19.06 6.12
N PRO A 110 -2.00 18.81 7.41
CA PRO A 110 -1.09 19.21 8.50
C PRO A 110 0.27 18.51 8.50
N ASP A 111 0.33 17.23 8.10
CA ASP A 111 1.56 16.41 8.18
C ASP A 111 2.32 16.39 6.83
N PRO A 112 3.43 17.16 6.67
CA PRO A 112 4.20 17.18 5.43
C PRO A 112 4.98 15.90 5.17
N GLU A 113 5.39 15.13 6.20
CA GLU A 113 6.06 13.85 6.00
C GLU A 113 5.09 12.79 5.51
N ALA A 114 3.87 12.74 6.06
CA ALA A 114 2.83 11.85 5.56
C ALA A 114 2.50 12.15 4.09
N ARG A 115 2.35 13.45 3.73
CA ARG A 115 2.14 13.83 2.33
C ARG A 115 3.28 13.37 1.42
N ARG A 116 4.52 13.53 1.88
CA ARG A 116 5.70 13.14 1.09
C ARG A 116 5.71 11.64 0.87
N LEU A 117 5.61 10.85 1.92
CA LEU A 117 5.63 9.39 1.83
C LEU A 117 4.51 8.84 0.95
N ILE A 118 3.26 9.27 1.19
CA ILE A 118 2.13 8.73 0.43
C ILE A 118 2.24 9.09 -1.06
N ASN A 119 2.73 10.29 -1.41
CA ASN A 119 2.93 10.65 -2.80
C ASN A 119 4.10 9.90 -3.44
N GLU A 120 5.12 9.50 -2.68
CA GLU A 120 6.20 8.61 -3.16
C GLU A 120 5.65 7.22 -3.47
N ILE A 121 4.91 6.61 -2.53
CA ILE A 121 4.27 5.31 -2.75
C ILE A 121 3.33 5.36 -3.97
N VAL A 122 2.52 6.42 -4.10
CA VAL A 122 1.63 6.60 -5.26
C VAL A 122 2.42 6.73 -6.57
N LEU A 123 3.56 7.43 -6.57
CA LEU A 123 4.41 7.56 -7.74
C LEU A 123 4.93 6.19 -8.20
N ASP A 124 5.43 5.39 -7.26
CA ASP A 124 5.97 4.06 -7.54
C ASP A 124 4.86 3.09 -7.97
N GLU A 125 3.71 3.12 -7.30
CA GLU A 125 2.63 2.17 -7.54
C GLU A 125 1.84 2.44 -8.84
N GLU A 126 1.66 3.69 -9.24
CA GLU A 126 0.85 4.04 -10.42
C GLU A 126 1.66 4.30 -11.68
N SER A 127 2.95 4.60 -11.55
CA SER A 127 3.77 5.07 -12.68
C SER A 127 5.25 4.75 -12.51
N ASP A 128 5.56 3.55 -12.05
CA ASP A 128 6.95 3.11 -11.89
C ASP A 128 7.67 2.99 -13.22
N ALA A 129 8.97 3.29 -13.21
CA ALA A 129 9.81 3.24 -14.40
C ALA A 129 10.12 1.79 -14.79
N LEU A 130 9.90 1.46 -16.06
CA LEU A 130 10.23 0.15 -16.61
C LEU A 130 11.68 0.06 -17.07
N PRO A 131 12.34 -1.13 -17.02
CA PRO A 131 13.73 -1.31 -17.40
C PRO A 131 14.04 -0.98 -18.87
N ASP A 132 13.07 -1.15 -19.74
CA ASP A 132 13.13 -0.89 -21.20
C ASP A 132 12.66 0.50 -21.58
N GLY A 133 12.33 1.32 -20.58
CA GLY A 133 11.78 2.68 -20.72
C GLY A 133 10.26 2.71 -20.72
N GLY A 134 9.72 3.88 -20.40
CA GLY A 134 8.28 4.06 -20.16
C GLY A 134 7.90 3.86 -18.70
N TYR A 135 6.60 3.80 -18.44
CA TYR A 135 6.03 3.73 -17.10
C TYR A 135 4.86 2.76 -17.09
N ALA A 136 4.67 2.06 -15.98
CA ALA A 136 3.49 1.22 -15.74
C ALA A 136 3.15 1.22 -14.25
N SER A 137 1.88 0.99 -13.93
CA SER A 137 1.48 0.69 -12.56
C SER A 137 1.93 -0.73 -12.18
N HIS A 138 2.15 -0.97 -10.91
CA HIS A 138 2.44 -2.32 -10.41
C HIS A 138 1.33 -3.31 -10.75
N PHE A 139 0.08 -2.85 -10.82
CA PHE A 139 -1.03 -3.68 -11.29
C PHE A 139 -0.90 -4.08 -12.77
N GLU A 140 -0.52 -3.16 -13.66
CA GLU A 140 -0.27 -3.47 -15.08
C GLU A 140 0.92 -4.41 -15.25
N MET A 141 2.02 -4.18 -14.50
CA MET A 141 3.17 -5.11 -14.48
C MET A 141 2.75 -6.52 -14.04
N TYR A 142 1.86 -6.62 -13.05
CA TYR A 142 1.35 -7.92 -12.60
C TYR A 142 0.50 -8.61 -13.67
N LEU A 143 -0.37 -7.86 -14.38
CA LEU A 143 -1.15 -8.41 -15.51
C LEU A 143 -0.25 -8.89 -16.64
N ASP A 144 0.80 -8.14 -16.96
CA ASP A 144 1.76 -8.57 -17.99
C ASP A 144 2.54 -9.82 -17.56
N ALA A 145 2.90 -9.92 -16.29
CA ALA A 145 3.48 -11.12 -15.72
C ALA A 145 2.51 -12.32 -15.78
N MET A 146 1.22 -12.12 -15.52
CA MET A 146 0.18 -13.16 -15.67
C MET A 146 0.07 -13.64 -17.11
N ARG A 147 0.04 -12.71 -18.08
CA ARG A 147 -0.02 -13.03 -19.52
C ARG A 147 1.20 -13.80 -19.96
N ALA A 148 2.42 -13.38 -19.57
CA ALA A 148 3.66 -14.08 -19.87
C ALA A 148 3.68 -15.50 -19.28
N ALA A 149 3.17 -15.67 -18.08
CA ALA A 149 3.05 -16.96 -17.40
C ALA A 149 1.94 -17.84 -17.98
N GLY A 150 1.00 -17.30 -18.76
CA GLY A 150 -0.18 -18.00 -19.27
C GLY A 150 -1.25 -18.23 -18.18
N ALA A 151 -1.33 -17.37 -17.19
CA ALA A 151 -2.41 -17.32 -16.21
C ALA A 151 -3.66 -16.62 -16.79
N ASP A 152 -4.85 -16.97 -16.30
CA ASP A 152 -6.10 -16.38 -16.76
C ASP A 152 -6.30 -14.95 -16.21
N THR A 153 -6.34 -13.98 -17.14
CA THR A 153 -6.60 -12.56 -16.82
C THR A 153 -8.04 -12.14 -17.09
N GLU A 154 -8.86 -12.98 -17.75
CA GLU A 154 -10.21 -12.58 -18.17
C GLU A 154 -11.11 -12.13 -17.01
N PRO A 155 -11.17 -12.83 -15.85
CA PRO A 155 -12.03 -12.42 -14.75
C PRO A 155 -11.66 -11.04 -14.16
N VAL A 156 -10.37 -10.75 -14.00
CA VAL A 156 -9.95 -9.43 -13.46
C VAL A 156 -10.16 -8.33 -14.48
N GLU A 157 -9.91 -8.55 -15.77
CA GLU A 157 -10.19 -7.58 -16.83
C GLU A 157 -11.70 -7.30 -16.96
N ARG A 158 -12.54 -8.33 -16.78
CA ARG A 158 -13.99 -8.20 -16.74
C ARG A 158 -14.45 -7.39 -15.54
N LEU A 159 -13.85 -7.62 -14.36
CA LEU A 159 -14.10 -6.82 -13.15
C LEU A 159 -13.86 -5.32 -13.44
N LEU A 160 -12.70 -4.98 -14.00
CA LEU A 160 -12.35 -3.58 -14.31
C LEU A 160 -13.35 -2.95 -15.30
N LYS A 161 -13.75 -3.68 -16.34
CA LYS A 161 -14.76 -3.20 -17.31
C LYS A 161 -16.12 -2.93 -16.65
N LEU A 162 -16.56 -3.80 -15.76
CA LEU A 162 -17.82 -3.61 -15.01
C LEU A 162 -17.75 -2.39 -14.08
N LEU A 163 -16.64 -2.22 -13.36
CA LEU A 163 -16.43 -1.06 -12.50
C LEU A 163 -16.36 0.25 -13.30
N ALA A 164 -15.63 0.27 -14.41
CA ALA A 164 -15.58 1.42 -15.32
C ALA A 164 -16.95 1.75 -15.92
N GLY A 165 -17.83 0.74 -16.08
CA GLY A 165 -19.22 0.90 -16.48
C GLY A 165 -20.16 1.35 -15.37
N GLY A 166 -19.65 1.60 -14.14
CA GLY A 166 -20.44 2.07 -12.99
C GLY A 166 -21.16 0.98 -12.21
N SER A 167 -20.83 -0.30 -12.44
CA SER A 167 -21.41 -1.39 -11.65
C SER A 167 -20.98 -1.30 -10.19
N PRO A 168 -21.88 -1.50 -9.21
CA PRO A 168 -21.49 -1.61 -7.80
C PRO A 168 -20.48 -2.73 -7.58
N LEU A 169 -19.47 -2.51 -6.72
CA LEU A 169 -18.36 -3.44 -6.50
C LEU A 169 -18.83 -4.88 -6.23
N SER A 170 -19.79 -5.08 -5.33
CA SER A 170 -20.26 -6.42 -4.97
C SER A 170 -20.89 -7.18 -6.15
N GLN A 171 -21.62 -6.46 -7.02
CA GLN A 171 -22.20 -7.02 -8.24
C GLN A 171 -21.12 -7.30 -9.29
N ALA A 172 -20.16 -6.38 -9.46
CA ALA A 172 -19.05 -6.54 -10.39
C ALA A 172 -18.17 -7.75 -10.05
N LEU A 173 -17.83 -7.94 -8.77
CA LEU A 173 -17.07 -9.12 -8.29
C LEU A 173 -17.77 -10.44 -8.65
N THR A 174 -19.09 -10.51 -8.42
CA THR A 174 -19.86 -11.71 -8.74
C THR A 174 -19.99 -11.94 -10.25
N ALA A 175 -20.34 -10.91 -11.01
CA ALA A 175 -20.55 -10.99 -12.45
C ALA A 175 -19.24 -11.24 -13.22
N ALA A 176 -18.10 -10.80 -12.69
CA ALA A 176 -16.78 -11.08 -13.27
C ALA A 176 -16.29 -12.52 -13.02
N GLY A 177 -16.94 -13.26 -12.12
CA GLY A 177 -16.49 -14.61 -11.75
C GLY A 177 -15.27 -14.63 -10.85
N VAL A 178 -15.08 -13.56 -10.05
CA VAL A 178 -13.95 -13.48 -9.11
C VAL A 178 -14.06 -14.64 -8.10
N PRO A 179 -12.94 -15.37 -7.83
CA PRO A 179 -12.96 -16.42 -6.81
C PRO A 179 -13.46 -15.89 -5.47
N THR A 180 -14.35 -16.64 -4.81
CA THR A 180 -15.06 -16.18 -3.60
C THR A 180 -14.10 -15.63 -2.54
N ALA A 181 -12.99 -16.33 -2.26
CA ALA A 181 -12.03 -15.90 -1.25
C ALA A 181 -11.33 -14.57 -1.63
N ALA A 182 -11.05 -14.35 -2.92
CA ALA A 182 -10.50 -13.09 -3.41
C ALA A 182 -11.56 -11.97 -3.33
N ALA A 183 -12.80 -12.26 -3.66
CA ALA A 183 -13.92 -11.32 -3.54
C ALA A 183 -14.15 -10.92 -2.06
N ASP A 184 -14.07 -11.86 -1.13
CA ASP A 184 -14.22 -11.58 0.31
C ASP A 184 -13.06 -10.74 0.84
N PHE A 185 -11.83 -11.01 0.39
CA PHE A 185 -10.66 -10.19 0.70
C PHE A 185 -10.86 -8.74 0.25
N VAL A 186 -11.28 -8.53 -0.99
CA VAL A 186 -11.57 -7.19 -1.54
C VAL A 186 -12.70 -6.51 -0.76
N ARG A 187 -13.82 -7.20 -0.51
CA ARG A 187 -14.93 -6.63 0.27
C ARG A 187 -14.47 -6.14 1.63
N ARG A 188 -13.63 -6.93 2.33
CA ARG A 188 -13.09 -6.54 3.64
C ARG A 188 -12.30 -5.23 3.57
N SER A 189 -11.47 -5.03 2.55
CA SER A 189 -10.73 -3.77 2.39
C SER A 189 -11.66 -2.60 2.13
N PHE A 190 -12.68 -2.78 1.28
CA PHE A 190 -13.65 -1.71 1.00
C PHE A 190 -14.54 -1.40 2.21
N ASP A 191 -14.89 -2.39 3.03
CA ASP A 191 -15.59 -2.17 4.30
C ASP A 191 -14.71 -1.33 5.25
N THR A 192 -13.42 -1.67 5.37
CA THR A 192 -12.44 -0.89 6.14
C THR A 192 -12.38 0.56 5.65
N ILE A 193 -12.26 0.78 4.34
CA ILE A 193 -12.23 2.13 3.75
C ILE A 193 -13.49 2.93 4.05
N ALA A 194 -14.64 2.28 4.03
CA ALA A 194 -15.95 2.93 4.19
C ALA A 194 -16.32 3.24 5.65
N THR A 195 -15.86 2.43 6.60
CA THR A 195 -16.38 2.44 7.97
C THR A 195 -15.35 2.82 9.03
N GLU A 196 -14.04 2.71 8.77
CA GLU A 196 -13.04 2.90 9.80
C GLU A 196 -12.41 4.29 9.80
N SER A 197 -11.75 4.64 10.90
CA SER A 197 -11.04 5.91 11.09
C SER A 197 -9.75 5.97 10.25
N THR A 198 -9.18 7.16 10.09
CA THR A 198 -7.91 7.33 9.37
C THR A 198 -6.77 6.52 9.98
N PRO A 199 -6.52 6.51 11.31
CA PRO A 199 -5.50 5.65 11.91
C PRO A 199 -5.70 4.16 11.61
N ALA A 200 -6.94 3.68 11.66
CA ALA A 200 -7.29 2.29 11.40
C ALA A 200 -7.03 1.90 9.93
N ILE A 201 -7.42 2.74 8.97
CA ILE A 201 -7.17 2.51 7.53
C ILE A 201 -5.66 2.52 7.25
N VAL A 202 -4.90 3.46 7.81
CA VAL A 202 -3.44 3.53 7.66
C VAL A 202 -2.77 2.31 8.29
N ALA A 203 -3.26 1.83 9.44
CA ALA A 203 -2.73 0.62 10.07
C ALA A 203 -3.01 -0.65 9.24
N ALA A 204 -4.21 -0.78 8.66
CA ALA A 204 -4.55 -1.86 7.73
C ALA A 204 -3.66 -1.83 6.47
N PHE A 205 -3.41 -0.64 5.91
CA PHE A 205 -2.49 -0.45 4.79
C PHE A 205 -1.05 -0.84 5.18
N THR A 206 -0.51 -0.28 6.24
CA THR A 206 0.86 -0.50 6.67
C THR A 206 1.12 -1.97 6.99
N TYR A 207 0.40 -2.52 7.95
CA TYR A 207 0.69 -3.86 8.48
C TYR A 207 0.02 -4.99 7.69
N GLY A 208 -1.10 -4.71 7.02
CA GLY A 208 -1.80 -5.69 6.19
C GLY A 208 -1.25 -5.77 4.76
N ARG A 209 -0.42 -4.82 4.34
CA ARG A 209 0.14 -4.72 2.97
C ARG A 209 1.64 -4.49 3.00
N GLU A 210 2.11 -3.25 3.17
CA GLU A 210 3.50 -2.82 3.05
C GLU A 210 4.49 -3.69 3.86
N ASP A 211 4.26 -3.87 5.15
CA ASP A 211 5.19 -4.54 6.08
C ASP A 211 5.34 -6.06 5.83
N VAL A 212 4.37 -6.69 5.16
CA VAL A 212 4.39 -8.16 4.95
C VAL A 212 4.79 -8.56 3.54
N ILE A 213 4.62 -7.68 2.54
CA ILE A 213 4.89 -7.96 1.12
C ILE A 213 6.33 -8.45 0.90
N PRO A 214 7.40 -7.79 1.40
CA PRO A 214 8.75 -8.26 1.17
C PRO A 214 8.99 -9.67 1.72
N GLY A 215 8.53 -9.95 2.93
CA GLY A 215 8.66 -11.28 3.56
C GLY A 215 7.93 -12.39 2.80
N MET A 216 6.74 -12.09 2.28
CA MET A 216 5.97 -13.02 1.44
C MET A 216 6.66 -13.26 0.09
N PHE A 217 7.11 -12.21 -0.58
CA PHE A 217 7.66 -12.29 -1.94
C PHE A 217 9.01 -13.00 -1.98
N ARG A 218 9.86 -12.84 -0.97
CA ARG A 218 11.12 -13.61 -0.87
C ARG A 218 10.90 -15.12 -0.93
N GLN A 219 9.77 -15.62 -0.42
CA GLN A 219 9.43 -17.05 -0.49
C GLN A 219 9.22 -17.53 -1.94
N PHE A 220 8.66 -16.66 -2.81
CA PHE A 220 8.44 -16.99 -4.22
C PHE A 220 9.68 -16.76 -5.09
N VAL A 221 10.44 -15.67 -4.85
CA VAL A 221 11.67 -15.37 -5.61
C VAL A 221 12.67 -16.51 -5.51
N ALA A 222 12.86 -17.07 -4.32
CA ALA A 222 13.77 -18.22 -4.12
C ALA A 222 13.41 -19.44 -4.99
N ARG A 223 12.14 -19.62 -5.37
CA ARG A 223 11.68 -20.73 -6.22
C ARG A 223 11.76 -20.43 -7.71
N LEU A 224 11.82 -19.16 -8.08
CA LEU A 224 11.91 -18.71 -9.46
C LEU A 224 13.35 -18.56 -9.95
N ALA A 225 14.35 -18.79 -9.09
CA ALA A 225 15.76 -18.58 -9.41
C ALA A 225 16.23 -19.33 -10.67
N ASP A 226 15.78 -20.60 -10.81
CA ASP A 226 16.15 -21.48 -11.92
C ASP A 226 15.03 -21.62 -12.98
N SER A 227 14.02 -20.74 -12.96
CA SER A 227 12.88 -20.83 -13.87
C SER A 227 13.18 -20.21 -15.24
N ASP A 228 12.39 -20.61 -16.26
CA ASP A 228 12.45 -20.02 -17.61
C ASP A 228 12.21 -18.51 -17.56
N THR A 229 13.20 -17.74 -18.02
CA THR A 229 13.19 -16.28 -17.96
C THR A 229 12.13 -15.64 -18.86
N LEU A 230 11.78 -16.26 -19.98
CA LEU A 230 10.75 -15.73 -20.88
C LEU A 230 9.37 -15.80 -20.23
N THR A 231 9.06 -16.90 -19.57
CA THR A 231 7.78 -17.14 -18.91
C THR A 231 7.67 -16.42 -17.56
N TRP A 232 8.72 -16.49 -16.74
CA TRP A 232 8.65 -16.06 -15.33
C TRP A 232 9.47 -14.81 -15.02
N GLY A 233 10.26 -14.31 -15.98
CA GLY A 233 11.06 -13.10 -15.80
C GLY A 233 10.24 -11.88 -15.39
N PRO A 234 9.10 -11.57 -16.04
CA PRO A 234 8.25 -10.46 -15.64
C PRO A 234 7.70 -10.60 -14.22
N PHE A 235 7.31 -11.82 -13.80
CA PHE A 235 6.82 -12.05 -12.44
C PHE A 235 7.94 -11.92 -11.41
N ARG A 236 9.12 -12.47 -11.70
CA ARG A 236 10.30 -12.32 -10.82
C ARG A 236 10.69 -10.85 -10.67
N TYR A 237 10.73 -10.08 -11.78
CA TYR A 237 11.00 -8.65 -11.74
C TYR A 237 10.01 -7.89 -10.85
N TYR A 238 8.71 -8.16 -11.00
CA TYR A 238 7.66 -7.60 -10.16
C TYR A 238 7.92 -7.87 -8.67
N LEU A 239 8.23 -9.11 -8.29
CA LEU A 239 8.50 -9.48 -6.90
C LEU A 239 9.77 -8.81 -6.35
N GLU A 240 10.87 -8.81 -7.14
CA GLU A 240 12.15 -8.21 -6.74
C GLU A 240 12.03 -6.70 -6.59
N ARG A 241 11.21 -6.04 -7.44
CA ARG A 241 10.96 -4.60 -7.37
C ARG A 241 10.32 -4.21 -6.03
N HIS A 242 9.29 -4.92 -5.59
CA HIS A 242 8.64 -4.70 -4.31
C HIS A 242 9.58 -4.96 -3.12
N ILE A 243 10.38 -6.04 -3.16
CA ILE A 243 11.33 -6.35 -2.09
C ILE A 243 12.34 -5.20 -1.91
N ALA A 244 12.82 -4.61 -3.01
CA ALA A 244 13.83 -3.56 -2.97
C ALA A 244 13.30 -2.23 -2.40
N HIS A 245 12.03 -1.89 -2.65
CA HIS A 245 11.45 -0.60 -2.25
C HIS A 245 10.84 -0.58 -0.84
N ASP A 246 10.18 -1.67 -0.44
CA ASP A 246 9.38 -1.67 0.78
C ASP A 246 10.20 -1.88 2.07
N ASP A 247 11.35 -2.59 1.98
CA ASP A 247 12.15 -2.96 3.17
C ASP A 247 12.85 -1.77 3.84
N GLU A 248 13.45 -0.87 3.05
CA GLU A 248 14.36 0.13 3.59
C GLU A 248 13.71 1.48 3.90
N HIS A 249 12.61 1.84 3.20
CA HIS A 249 12.05 3.18 3.23
C HIS A 249 10.60 3.25 3.73
N HIS A 250 9.68 2.48 3.14
CA HIS A 250 8.25 2.65 3.39
C HIS A 250 7.82 2.18 4.79
N GLY A 251 8.24 1.01 5.23
CA GLY A 251 7.83 0.43 6.51
C GLY A 251 8.12 1.32 7.74
N PRO A 252 9.37 1.79 7.95
CA PRO A 252 9.69 2.68 9.07
C PRO A 252 8.94 4.01 9.05
N MET A 253 8.71 4.58 7.85
CA MET A 253 7.98 5.83 7.71
C MET A 253 6.48 5.66 7.99
N CYS A 254 5.86 4.59 7.49
CA CYS A 254 4.47 4.25 7.78
C CYS A 254 4.23 4.09 9.28
N ARG A 255 5.11 3.41 10.01
CA ARG A 255 5.03 3.29 11.47
C ARG A 255 5.08 4.64 12.19
N ARG A 256 5.93 5.58 11.73
CA ARG A 256 5.96 6.95 12.27
C ARG A 256 4.66 7.71 12.03
N ILE A 257 4.03 7.54 10.86
CA ILE A 257 2.73 8.16 10.56
C ILE A 257 1.66 7.63 11.52
N ILE A 258 1.58 6.31 11.72
CA ILE A 258 0.64 5.71 12.67
C ILE A 258 0.86 6.24 14.07
N SER A 259 2.11 6.32 14.52
CA SER A 259 2.45 6.87 15.84
C SER A 259 1.94 8.30 16.04
N ARG A 260 2.04 9.15 15.00
CA ARG A 260 1.50 10.52 15.05
C ARG A 260 -0.02 10.56 15.00
N LEU A 261 -0.64 9.70 14.20
CA LEU A 261 -2.10 9.64 14.07
C LEU A 261 -2.77 9.15 15.37
N CYS A 262 -2.16 8.17 16.02
CA CYS A 262 -2.66 7.63 17.29
C CYS A 262 -2.27 8.51 18.50
N GLY A 263 -1.11 9.18 18.44
CA GLY A 263 -0.63 10.03 19.55
C GLY A 263 -0.59 9.28 20.87
N ASN A 264 -1.14 9.89 21.91
CA ASN A 264 -1.23 9.31 23.27
C ASN A 264 -2.61 8.69 23.56
N ASP A 265 -3.47 8.54 22.55
CA ASP A 265 -4.81 8.01 22.72
C ASP A 265 -4.80 6.48 22.60
N SER A 266 -4.94 5.80 23.73
CA SER A 266 -4.94 4.33 23.80
C SER A 266 -6.10 3.68 23.04
N GLU A 267 -7.27 4.35 22.94
CA GLU A 267 -8.41 3.81 22.20
C GLU A 267 -8.12 3.79 20.69
N THR A 268 -7.51 4.84 20.18
CA THR A 268 -7.07 4.91 18.78
C THR A 268 -6.01 3.85 18.45
N TRP A 269 -5.08 3.55 19.37
CA TRP A 269 -4.11 2.45 19.20
C TRP A 269 -4.78 1.08 19.18
N VAL A 270 -5.78 0.85 20.02
CA VAL A 270 -6.56 -0.40 20.03
C VAL A 270 -7.36 -0.56 18.73
N GLU A 271 -8.00 0.51 18.24
CA GLU A 271 -8.72 0.50 16.98
C GLU A 271 -7.77 0.20 15.80
N ALA A 272 -6.65 0.88 15.71
CA ALA A 272 -5.63 0.67 14.68
C ALA A 272 -5.07 -0.75 14.71
N SER A 273 -4.79 -1.30 15.89
CA SER A 273 -4.34 -2.69 16.08
C SER A 273 -5.38 -3.70 15.61
N ARG A 274 -6.64 -3.48 15.94
CA ARG A 274 -7.76 -4.33 15.49
C ARG A 274 -7.87 -4.35 13.96
N SER A 275 -7.76 -3.19 13.31
CA SER A 275 -7.85 -3.04 11.86
C SER A 275 -6.65 -3.71 11.16
N ALA A 276 -5.43 -3.50 11.65
CA ALA A 276 -4.22 -4.15 11.15
C ALA A 276 -4.29 -5.67 11.24
N ARG A 277 -4.73 -6.20 12.41
CA ARG A 277 -4.91 -7.64 12.63
C ARG A 277 -5.97 -8.21 11.71
N ALA A 278 -7.12 -7.53 11.55
CA ALA A 278 -8.19 -7.96 10.66
C ALA A 278 -7.75 -8.01 9.18
N ALA A 279 -6.88 -7.08 8.75
CA ALA A 279 -6.30 -7.10 7.42
C ALA A 279 -5.36 -8.30 7.20
N LEU A 280 -4.55 -8.68 8.21
CA LEU A 280 -3.71 -9.87 8.18
C LEU A 280 -4.53 -11.17 8.18
N GLU A 281 -5.56 -11.27 9.01
CA GLU A 281 -6.46 -12.44 9.05
C GLU A 281 -7.24 -12.62 7.73
N SER A 282 -7.63 -11.52 7.11
CA SER A 282 -8.24 -11.58 5.76
C SER A 282 -7.26 -12.13 4.73
N ARG A 283 -5.98 -11.75 4.80
CA ARG A 283 -4.94 -12.29 3.92
C ARG A 283 -4.65 -13.76 4.22
N LEU A 284 -4.61 -14.17 5.48
CA LEU A 284 -4.47 -15.57 5.87
C LEU A 284 -5.61 -16.43 5.29
N SER A 285 -6.85 -15.93 5.34
CA SER A 285 -8.01 -16.60 4.74
C SER A 285 -7.87 -16.75 3.22
N LEU A 286 -7.38 -15.73 2.54
CA LEU A 286 -7.06 -15.78 1.12
C LEU A 286 -5.96 -16.81 0.82
N TRP A 287 -4.86 -16.82 1.60
CA TRP A 287 -3.74 -17.75 1.46
C TRP A 287 -4.18 -19.20 1.64
N GLU A 288 -5.02 -19.47 2.63
CA GLU A 288 -5.58 -20.81 2.87
C GLU A 288 -6.45 -21.28 1.69
N ALA A 289 -7.27 -20.39 1.14
CA ALA A 289 -8.11 -20.70 -0.01
C ALA A 289 -7.28 -21.00 -1.27
N ILE A 290 -6.19 -20.25 -1.49
CA ILE A 290 -5.25 -20.50 -2.61
C ILE A 290 -4.55 -21.84 -2.42
N ALA A 291 -4.03 -22.12 -1.22
CA ALA A 291 -3.40 -23.40 -0.91
C ALA A 291 -4.33 -24.59 -1.19
N ALA A 292 -5.57 -24.50 -0.72
CA ALA A 292 -6.59 -25.50 -1.00
C ALA A 292 -6.94 -25.61 -2.49
N ALA A 293 -6.92 -24.52 -3.25
CA ALA A 293 -7.14 -24.55 -4.70
C ALA A 293 -5.96 -25.20 -5.44
N CYS A 294 -4.73 -24.98 -4.99
CA CYS A 294 -3.54 -25.63 -5.54
C CYS A 294 -3.51 -27.15 -5.26
N GLU A 295 -4.05 -27.59 -4.13
CA GLU A 295 -4.11 -29.02 -3.77
C GLU A 295 -5.17 -29.82 -4.53
N ARG A 296 -6.30 -29.17 -4.89
CA ARG A 296 -7.38 -29.86 -5.61
C ARG A 296 -7.05 -30.23 -7.06
N GLY A 297 -5.98 -29.68 -7.63
CA GLY A 297 -5.67 -29.84 -9.04
C GLY A 297 -6.65 -29.08 -9.95
N SER A 298 -6.25 -28.78 -11.21
CA SER A 298 -7.25 -28.43 -12.23
C SER A 298 -8.15 -29.64 -12.46
N PRO A 299 -9.49 -29.48 -12.58
CA PRO A 299 -10.30 -30.54 -13.18
C PRO A 299 -9.70 -30.82 -14.56
N ALA A 300 -9.44 -32.08 -14.83
CA ALA A 300 -8.89 -32.59 -16.08
C ALA A 300 -9.76 -32.22 -17.28
#